data_ea0df7be684193a9f40634cc72c0bca5
#
_entry.id   ea0df7be684193a9f40634cc72c0bca5
#
_cell.length_a   1.000
_cell.length_b   1.000
_cell.length_c   1.000
_cell.angle_alpha   90.00
_cell.angle_beta   90.00
_cell.angle_gamma   90.00
#
_symmetry.space_group_name_H-M   'P 1'
#
loop_
_entity.id
_entity.type
_entity.pdbx_description
1 polymer ?
#
loop_
_entity_poly.entity_id
_entity_poly.type
_entity_poly.pdbx_seq_one_letter_code
_entity_poly.pdbx_strand_id
1 'polypeptide(L)'
;SAATDADPARVGAECARLAALWNRIAADAARLRAPVLLHAQSAACRAALPLLRARPGRVLVADRRVALDLASLGVDAGIEDVAQPFDICDVATQLGAAQAPVVDLPGGGSLAIERTRALAAIDVDGAGSGDPADVNLRAAREIARQLRLRDLRGTIIVDFLRTGEASRRRVAETLASATAIDRRRIGLLGWTRGGLYEMRRSEDLDER
;
A
#
# COMPACT_ATOMS: atom_id res chain seq x y z
N SER A 1 5.62 -8.40 17.71
CA SER A 1 5.78 -7.01 18.14
C SER A 1 6.91 -6.39 17.36
N ALA A 2 6.67 -5.23 16.76
CA ALA A 2 7.62 -4.54 15.85
C ALA A 2 8.90 -4.03 16.56
N ALA A 3 9.01 -4.21 17.86
CA ALA A 3 10.15 -3.76 18.65
C ALA A 3 11.27 -4.81 18.80
N THR A 4 11.00 -6.05 18.43
CA THR A 4 11.93 -7.17 18.70
C THR A 4 13.15 -7.18 17.79
N ASP A 5 13.07 -6.54 16.60
CA ASP A 5 14.14 -6.48 15.59
C ASP A 5 14.67 -5.04 15.34
N ALA A 6 14.35 -4.10 16.23
CA ALA A 6 14.82 -2.73 16.07
C ALA A 6 16.24 -2.55 16.57
N ASP A 7 17.09 -1.89 15.78
CA ASP A 7 18.43 -1.49 16.17
C ASP A 7 18.39 -0.64 17.46
N PRO A 8 19.07 -1.04 18.55
CA PRO A 8 19.07 -0.31 19.81
C PRO A 8 19.49 1.16 19.69
N ALA A 9 20.42 1.47 18.80
CA ALA A 9 20.87 2.85 18.55
C ALA A 9 19.74 3.71 17.97
N ARG A 10 18.93 3.16 17.08
CA ARG A 10 17.75 3.85 16.50
C ARG A 10 16.65 4.03 17.52
N VAL A 11 16.40 3.05 18.37
CA VAL A 11 15.45 3.17 19.48
C VAL A 11 15.87 4.28 20.43
N GLY A 12 17.16 4.31 20.80
CA GLY A 12 17.72 5.37 21.66
C GLY A 12 17.56 6.76 21.05
N ALA A 13 17.88 6.91 19.77
CA ALA A 13 17.71 8.19 19.05
C ALA A 13 16.25 8.64 19.00
N GLU A 14 15.32 7.72 18.74
CA GLU A 14 13.89 8.04 18.72
C GLU A 14 13.37 8.42 20.11
N CYS A 15 13.79 7.72 21.16
CA CYS A 15 13.47 8.08 22.55
C CYS A 15 13.97 9.48 22.91
N ALA A 16 15.19 9.82 22.53
CA ALA A 16 15.77 11.15 22.76
C ALA A 16 14.97 12.24 22.01
N ARG A 17 14.60 11.98 20.76
CA ARG A 17 13.77 12.87 19.94
C ARG A 17 12.41 13.12 20.57
N LEU A 18 11.74 12.04 21.01
CA LEU A 18 10.42 12.14 21.65
C LEU A 18 10.48 12.86 22.99
N ALA A 19 11.52 12.63 23.78
CA ALA A 19 11.75 13.35 25.04
C ALA A 19 11.96 14.87 24.80
N ALA A 20 12.75 15.24 23.79
CA ALA A 20 12.96 16.62 23.42
C ALA A 20 11.66 17.29 22.96
N LEU A 21 10.85 16.58 22.15
CA LEU A 21 9.53 17.05 21.73
C LEU A 21 8.61 17.27 22.93
N TRP A 22 8.54 16.30 23.84
CA TRP A 22 7.73 16.39 25.05
C TRP A 22 8.11 17.59 25.92
N ASN A 23 9.41 17.79 26.16
CA ASN A 23 9.91 18.91 26.95
C ASN A 23 9.52 20.26 26.35
N ARG A 24 9.55 20.38 25.03
CA ARG A 24 9.07 21.57 24.31
C ARG A 24 7.57 21.78 24.49
N ILE A 25 6.75 20.73 24.30
CA ILE A 25 5.29 20.79 24.50
C ILE A 25 4.97 21.19 25.94
N ALA A 26 5.62 20.62 26.92
CA ALA A 26 5.42 20.92 28.34
C ALA A 26 5.79 22.38 28.68
N ALA A 27 6.89 22.87 28.13
CA ALA A 27 7.29 24.28 28.30
C ALA A 27 6.29 25.26 27.66
N ASP A 28 5.79 24.93 26.47
CA ASP A 28 4.78 25.75 25.78
C ASP A 28 3.43 25.71 26.53
N ALA A 29 3.03 24.55 27.04
CA ALA A 29 1.81 24.40 27.84
C ALA A 29 1.85 25.23 29.12
N ALA A 30 3.01 25.35 29.77
CA ALA A 30 3.19 26.16 30.96
C ALA A 30 3.12 27.68 30.70
N ARG A 31 3.46 28.09 29.48
CA ARG A 31 3.58 29.52 29.09
C ARG A 31 2.33 30.03 28.38
N LEU A 32 1.69 29.22 27.55
CA LEU A 32 0.59 29.63 26.68
C LEU A 32 -0.76 29.40 27.35
N ARG A 33 -1.74 30.27 27.04
CA ARG A 33 -3.12 30.13 27.56
C ARG A 33 -3.98 29.37 26.56
N ALA A 34 -4.81 28.45 27.08
CA ALA A 34 -5.82 27.76 26.29
C ALA A 34 -6.90 28.74 25.74
N PRO A 35 -7.52 28.46 24.57
CA PRO A 35 -7.23 27.32 23.69
C PRO A 35 -6.07 27.62 22.72
N VAL A 36 -5.07 26.75 22.69
CA VAL A 36 -3.93 26.87 21.75
C VAL A 36 -3.45 25.49 21.33
N LEU A 37 -3.09 25.35 20.06
CA LEU A 37 -2.49 24.14 19.53
C LEU A 37 -1.01 24.09 19.89
N LEU A 38 -0.60 23.21 20.79
CA LEU A 38 0.77 23.08 21.26
C LEU A 38 1.66 22.31 20.27
N HIS A 39 1.10 21.31 19.61
CA HIS A 39 1.83 20.51 18.62
C HIS A 39 0.87 19.90 17.61
N ALA A 40 1.24 19.96 16.34
CA ALA A 40 0.59 19.20 15.27
C ALA A 40 1.66 18.60 14.38
N GLN A 41 1.58 17.31 14.14
CA GLN A 41 2.37 16.70 13.09
C GLN A 41 1.74 17.02 11.73
N SER A 42 2.56 17.41 10.76
CA SER A 42 2.05 17.70 9.41
C SER A 42 1.36 16.48 8.79
N ALA A 43 0.37 16.71 7.94
CA ALA A 43 -0.33 15.62 7.23
C ALA A 43 0.65 14.78 6.40
N ALA A 44 1.65 15.43 5.78
CA ALA A 44 2.70 14.77 5.03
C ALA A 44 3.52 13.82 5.90
N CYS A 45 3.94 14.27 7.10
CA CYS A 45 4.66 13.40 8.04
C CYS A 45 3.82 12.21 8.49
N ARG A 46 2.54 12.40 8.80
CA ARG A 46 1.64 11.31 9.19
C ARG A 46 1.46 10.29 8.06
N ALA A 47 1.33 10.75 6.82
CA ALA A 47 1.20 9.88 5.66
C ALA A 47 2.51 9.15 5.34
N ALA A 48 3.65 9.82 5.50
CA ALA A 48 4.97 9.27 5.17
C ALA A 48 5.47 8.25 6.21
N LEU A 49 5.18 8.41 7.49
CA LEU A 49 5.71 7.56 8.56
C LEU A 49 5.60 6.04 8.30
N PRO A 50 4.44 5.50 7.87
CA PRO A 50 4.34 4.07 7.56
C PRO A 50 5.21 3.63 6.39
N LEU A 51 5.40 4.52 5.39
CA LEU A 51 6.20 4.26 4.20
C LEU A 51 7.70 4.32 4.52
N LEU A 52 8.10 5.23 5.40
CA LEU A 52 9.49 5.41 5.82
C LEU A 52 10.02 4.20 6.62
N ARG A 53 9.13 3.43 7.25
CA ARG A 53 9.50 2.16 7.89
C ARG A 53 10.01 1.12 6.88
N ALA A 54 9.56 1.20 5.62
CA ALA A 54 10.02 0.35 4.53
C ALA A 54 11.43 0.72 4.00
N ARG A 55 12.08 1.75 4.58
CA ARG A 55 13.41 2.26 4.19
C ARG A 55 13.52 2.62 2.71
N PRO A 56 12.75 3.59 2.22
CA PRO A 56 12.90 4.06 0.84
C PRO A 56 14.31 4.63 0.65
N GLY A 57 14.92 4.37 -0.50
CA GLY A 57 16.23 4.93 -0.83
C GLY A 57 16.18 6.44 -1.09
N ARG A 58 15.04 6.94 -1.61
CA ARG A 58 14.82 8.36 -1.94
C ARG A 58 13.44 8.79 -1.53
N VAL A 59 13.31 10.04 -1.07
CA VAL A 59 12.05 10.72 -0.77
C VAL A 59 12.07 12.07 -1.49
N LEU A 60 11.23 12.23 -2.49
CA LEU A 60 11.13 13.46 -3.26
C LEU A 60 10.00 14.32 -2.70
N VAL A 61 10.26 15.58 -2.45
CA VAL A 61 9.28 16.55 -1.92
C VAL A 61 9.34 17.87 -2.70
N ALA A 62 8.20 18.49 -2.91
CA ALA A 62 8.11 19.80 -3.58
C ALA A 62 8.08 20.98 -2.60
N ASP A 63 7.94 20.71 -1.31
CA ASP A 63 7.86 21.75 -0.26
C ASP A 63 9.00 21.59 0.73
N ARG A 64 9.86 22.60 0.79
CA ARG A 64 11.00 22.64 1.69
C ARG A 64 10.62 22.48 3.18
N ARG A 65 9.44 22.94 3.58
CA ARG A 65 8.96 22.74 4.96
C ARG A 65 8.69 21.29 5.24
N VAL A 66 8.06 20.59 4.28
CA VAL A 66 7.83 19.14 4.36
C VAL A 66 9.16 18.38 4.41
N ALA A 67 10.15 18.80 3.62
CA ALA A 67 11.50 18.20 3.66
C ALA A 67 12.13 18.34 5.05
N LEU A 68 12.06 19.52 5.67
CA LEU A 68 12.58 19.77 7.02
C LEU A 68 11.80 18.97 8.09
N ASP A 69 10.48 18.91 7.97
CA ASP A 69 9.63 18.13 8.87
C ASP A 69 10.00 16.64 8.81
N LEU A 70 10.16 16.07 7.61
CA LEU A 70 10.55 14.67 7.41
C LEU A 70 11.96 14.40 7.93
N ALA A 71 12.92 15.30 7.67
CA ALA A 71 14.28 15.20 8.19
C ALA A 71 14.29 15.18 9.73
N SER A 72 13.41 15.96 10.37
CA SER A 72 13.28 16.00 11.83
C SER A 72 12.79 14.67 12.44
N LEU A 73 12.23 13.77 11.63
CA LEU A 73 11.81 12.44 12.08
C LEU A 73 12.98 11.44 12.18
N GLY A 74 14.19 11.85 11.84
CA GLY A 74 15.38 10.99 11.87
C GLY A 74 15.33 9.86 10.83
N VAL A 75 14.69 10.15 9.68
CA VAL A 75 14.56 9.19 8.59
C VAL A 75 15.88 9.12 7.84
N ASP A 76 16.46 7.91 7.81
CA ASP A 76 17.65 7.61 7.00
C ASP A 76 17.22 7.33 5.54
N ALA A 77 16.73 8.37 4.87
CA ALA A 77 16.41 8.36 3.44
C ALA A 77 16.93 9.65 2.82
N GLY A 78 17.42 9.55 1.58
CA GLY A 78 17.79 10.73 0.79
C GLY A 78 16.56 11.59 0.53
N ILE A 79 16.37 12.67 1.32
CA ILE A 79 15.27 13.63 1.11
C ILE A 79 15.76 14.66 0.12
N GLU A 80 15.06 14.75 -1.01
CA GLU A 80 15.39 15.68 -2.09
C GLU A 80 14.25 16.67 -2.29
N ASP A 81 14.57 17.97 -2.22
CA ASP A 81 13.64 19.05 -2.55
C ASP A 81 13.68 19.25 -4.07
N VAL A 82 12.58 18.95 -4.73
CA VAL A 82 12.46 19.02 -6.19
C VAL A 82 11.14 19.69 -6.58
N ALA A 83 11.17 20.51 -7.63
CA ALA A 83 10.00 21.30 -8.01
C ALA A 83 8.78 20.46 -8.41
N GLN A 84 9.01 19.33 -9.07
CA GLN A 84 7.93 18.51 -9.63
C GLN A 84 8.20 16.99 -9.39
N PRO A 85 8.07 16.51 -8.15
CA PRO A 85 8.39 15.11 -7.80
C PRO A 85 7.53 14.10 -8.54
N PHE A 86 6.30 14.44 -8.87
CA PHE A 86 5.37 13.55 -9.59
C PHE A 86 5.78 13.36 -11.04
N ASP A 87 6.31 14.39 -11.69
CA ASP A 87 6.77 14.31 -13.09
C ASP A 87 8.07 13.50 -13.17
N ILE A 88 8.98 13.69 -12.20
CA ILE A 88 10.24 12.92 -12.12
C ILE A 88 9.97 11.42 -12.04
N CYS A 89 8.92 11.03 -11.30
CA CYS A 89 8.54 9.64 -11.11
C CYS A 89 7.42 9.17 -12.04
N ASP A 90 6.99 10.01 -12.98
CA ASP A 90 5.87 9.72 -13.91
C ASP A 90 4.60 9.19 -13.20
N VAL A 91 4.29 9.78 -12.04
CA VAL A 91 3.19 9.32 -11.18
C VAL A 91 1.84 9.47 -11.85
N ALA A 92 1.65 10.55 -12.62
CA ALA A 92 0.37 10.81 -13.29
C ALA A 92 0.03 9.74 -14.33
N THR A 93 1.00 9.36 -15.16
CA THR A 93 0.83 8.29 -16.17
C THR A 93 0.61 6.93 -15.49
N GLN A 94 1.41 6.61 -14.45
CA GLN A 94 1.24 5.37 -13.70
C GLN A 94 -0.13 5.28 -13.02
N LEU A 95 -0.63 6.40 -12.49
CA LEU A 95 -1.95 6.45 -11.87
C LEU A 95 -3.07 6.29 -12.90
N GLY A 96 -2.93 6.94 -14.07
CA GLY A 96 -3.86 6.77 -15.20
C GLY A 96 -3.91 5.32 -15.67
N ALA A 97 -2.76 4.69 -15.88
CA ALA A 97 -2.67 3.27 -16.24
C ALA A 97 -3.29 2.35 -15.16
N ALA A 98 -3.05 2.65 -13.88
CA ALA A 98 -3.64 1.90 -12.78
C ALA A 98 -5.16 2.03 -12.68
N GLN A 99 -5.75 3.09 -13.23
CA GLN A 99 -7.21 3.31 -13.27
C GLN A 99 -7.88 2.83 -14.55
N ALA A 100 -7.11 2.42 -15.55
CA ALA A 100 -7.66 1.88 -16.80
C ALA A 100 -8.53 0.64 -16.53
N PRO A 101 -9.67 0.45 -17.22
CA PRO A 101 -10.52 -0.71 -16.98
C PRO A 101 -9.83 -2.04 -17.29
N VAL A 102 -8.83 -2.01 -18.17
CA VAL A 102 -7.99 -3.16 -18.51
C VAL A 102 -6.55 -2.87 -18.10
N VAL A 103 -5.90 -3.83 -17.47
CA VAL A 103 -4.52 -3.76 -16.99
C VAL A 103 -3.72 -4.89 -17.62
N ASP A 104 -2.67 -4.56 -18.35
CA ASP A 104 -1.78 -5.57 -18.92
C ASP A 104 -0.96 -6.26 -17.82
N LEU A 105 -0.78 -7.56 -17.95
CA LEU A 105 0.08 -8.35 -17.07
C LEU A 105 1.52 -8.40 -17.59
N PRO A 106 2.51 -8.26 -16.70
CA PRO A 106 3.90 -8.48 -17.09
C PRO A 106 4.11 -9.87 -17.70
N GLY A 107 4.61 -9.95 -18.92
CA GLY A 107 4.80 -11.22 -19.63
C GLY A 107 3.55 -11.73 -20.36
N GLY A 108 2.57 -10.87 -20.56
CA GLY A 108 1.37 -11.12 -21.38
C GLY A 108 0.14 -11.57 -20.60
N GLY A 109 -1.01 -11.33 -21.22
CA GLY A 109 -2.33 -11.41 -20.61
C GLY A 109 -2.78 -10.08 -20.01
N SER A 110 -4.01 -10.03 -19.53
CA SER A 110 -4.59 -8.81 -18.94
C SER A 110 -5.61 -9.11 -17.85
N LEU A 111 -5.95 -8.08 -17.09
CA LEU A 111 -7.07 -8.05 -16.14
C LEU A 111 -8.10 -7.04 -16.62
N ALA A 112 -9.35 -7.44 -16.79
CA ALA A 112 -10.46 -6.52 -16.87
C ALA A 112 -11.08 -6.35 -15.49
N ILE A 113 -11.17 -5.10 -15.00
CA ILE A 113 -11.61 -4.79 -13.64
C ILE A 113 -12.84 -3.91 -13.70
N GLU A 114 -13.96 -4.43 -13.28
CA GLU A 114 -15.24 -3.76 -13.26
C GLU A 114 -15.77 -3.62 -11.82
N ARG A 115 -16.31 -2.45 -11.51
CA ARG A 115 -16.94 -2.19 -10.22
C ARG A 115 -18.44 -1.95 -10.40
N THR A 116 -19.21 -2.81 -9.78
CA THR A 116 -20.66 -2.64 -9.64
C THR A 116 -21.00 -2.02 -8.28
N ARG A 117 -22.29 -1.81 -8.00
CA ARG A 117 -22.76 -1.37 -6.68
C ARG A 117 -22.58 -2.45 -5.60
N ALA A 118 -22.56 -3.73 -5.98
CA ALA A 118 -22.58 -4.85 -5.05
C ALA A 118 -21.20 -5.50 -4.87
N LEU A 119 -20.36 -5.51 -5.91
CA LEU A 119 -19.09 -6.21 -5.91
C LEU A 119 -18.13 -5.64 -6.97
N ALA A 120 -16.87 -6.00 -6.87
CA ALA A 120 -15.91 -5.86 -7.96
C ALA A 120 -15.75 -7.21 -8.67
N ALA A 121 -15.84 -7.19 -10.00
CA ALA A 121 -15.57 -8.34 -10.85
C ALA A 121 -14.21 -8.15 -11.53
N ILE A 122 -13.41 -9.20 -11.57
CA ILE A 122 -12.11 -9.21 -12.24
C ILE A 122 -12.06 -10.42 -13.15
N ASP A 123 -11.86 -10.17 -14.44
CA ASP A 123 -11.67 -11.21 -15.45
C ASP A 123 -10.19 -11.29 -15.84
N VAL A 124 -9.66 -12.51 -15.96
CA VAL A 124 -8.29 -12.77 -16.36
C VAL A 124 -8.27 -13.29 -17.77
N ASP A 125 -7.68 -12.52 -18.69
CA ASP A 125 -7.47 -12.94 -20.09
C ASP A 125 -6.01 -13.31 -20.32
N GLY A 126 -5.79 -14.50 -20.88
CA GLY A 126 -4.45 -15.00 -21.21
C GLY A 126 -3.92 -14.47 -22.55
N ALA A 127 -4.77 -13.99 -23.46
CA ALA A 127 -4.40 -13.53 -24.82
C ALA A 127 -3.42 -14.46 -25.56
N GLY A 128 -3.46 -15.76 -25.30
CA GLY A 128 -2.53 -16.74 -25.87
C GLY A 128 -1.08 -16.66 -25.35
N SER A 129 -0.82 -15.94 -24.27
CA SER A 129 0.53 -15.66 -23.75
C SER A 129 1.07 -16.73 -22.79
N GLY A 130 1.08 -17.99 -23.20
CA GLY A 130 1.76 -19.08 -22.48
C GLY A 130 0.83 -19.94 -21.62
N ASP A 131 1.41 -20.60 -20.59
CA ASP A 131 0.68 -21.50 -19.71
C ASP A 131 -0.36 -20.73 -18.88
N PRO A 132 -1.65 -21.11 -18.91
CA PRO A 132 -2.70 -20.53 -18.08
C PRO A 132 -2.37 -20.49 -16.58
N ALA A 133 -1.61 -21.49 -16.09
CA ALA A 133 -1.18 -21.51 -14.69
C ALA A 133 -0.25 -20.33 -14.35
N ASP A 134 0.68 -20.02 -15.23
CA ASP A 134 1.61 -18.89 -15.02
C ASP A 134 0.92 -17.55 -15.19
N VAL A 135 -0.01 -17.42 -16.13
CA VAL A 135 -0.86 -16.22 -16.27
C VAL A 135 -1.62 -15.99 -14.97
N ASN A 136 -2.28 -17.00 -14.43
CA ASN A 136 -3.03 -16.88 -13.18
C ASN A 136 -2.17 -16.47 -11.98
N LEU A 137 -0.90 -16.91 -11.91
CA LEU A 137 0.01 -16.49 -10.84
C LEU A 137 0.45 -15.04 -10.97
N ARG A 138 0.66 -14.55 -12.22
CA ARG A 138 0.91 -13.13 -12.47
C ARG A 138 -0.32 -12.30 -12.14
N ALA A 139 -1.49 -12.75 -12.59
CA ALA A 139 -2.79 -12.15 -12.28
C ALA A 139 -3.00 -12.01 -10.77
N ALA A 140 -2.76 -13.06 -9.98
CA ALA A 140 -2.93 -13.04 -8.53
C ALA A 140 -2.09 -11.94 -7.85
N ARG A 141 -0.84 -11.74 -8.29
CA ARG A 141 0.02 -10.67 -7.76
C ARG A 141 -0.48 -9.29 -8.15
N GLU A 142 -0.87 -9.12 -9.43
CA GLU A 142 -1.38 -7.84 -9.93
C GLU A 142 -2.74 -7.51 -9.31
N ILE A 143 -3.63 -8.47 -9.12
CA ILE A 143 -4.91 -8.27 -8.41
C ILE A 143 -4.65 -7.68 -7.03
N ALA A 144 -3.76 -8.27 -6.23
CA ALA A 144 -3.43 -7.76 -4.90
C ALA A 144 -2.91 -6.31 -4.95
N ARG A 145 -2.16 -5.93 -6.00
CA ARG A 145 -1.72 -4.56 -6.23
C ARG A 145 -2.89 -3.65 -6.60
N GLN A 146 -3.77 -4.07 -7.52
CA GLN A 146 -4.94 -3.31 -7.99
C GLN A 146 -5.98 -3.08 -6.88
N LEU A 147 -6.15 -4.04 -5.96
CA LEU A 147 -7.00 -3.85 -4.78
C LEU A 147 -6.58 -2.61 -3.97
N ARG A 148 -5.27 -2.40 -3.79
CA ARG A 148 -4.73 -1.25 -3.06
C ARG A 148 -4.79 0.03 -3.88
N LEU A 149 -4.38 0.01 -5.16
CA LEU A 149 -4.33 1.19 -6.02
C LEU A 149 -5.70 1.80 -6.27
N ARG A 150 -6.71 0.96 -6.47
CA ARG A 150 -8.10 1.38 -6.73
C ARG A 150 -8.94 1.49 -5.47
N ASP A 151 -8.38 1.12 -4.32
CA ASP A 151 -9.09 0.98 -3.06
C ASP A 151 -10.41 0.17 -3.22
N LEU A 152 -10.33 -0.96 -3.93
CA LEU A 152 -11.46 -1.86 -4.08
C LEU A 152 -11.80 -2.47 -2.72
N ARG A 153 -13.08 -2.43 -2.34
CA ARG A 153 -13.58 -2.87 -1.04
C ARG A 153 -14.81 -3.77 -1.22
N GLY A 154 -15.19 -4.45 -0.15
CA GLY A 154 -16.34 -5.34 -0.16
C GLY A 154 -16.03 -6.68 -0.83
N THR A 155 -17.03 -7.25 -1.48
CA THR A 155 -16.91 -8.53 -2.19
C THR A 155 -16.19 -8.36 -3.53
N ILE A 156 -15.24 -9.23 -3.80
CA ILE A 156 -14.46 -9.26 -5.03
C ILE A 156 -14.53 -10.68 -5.58
N ILE A 157 -14.89 -10.80 -6.84
CA ILE A 157 -14.97 -12.06 -7.56
C ILE A 157 -13.95 -12.03 -8.70
N VAL A 158 -13.18 -13.10 -8.83
CA VAL A 158 -12.17 -13.23 -9.88
C VAL A 158 -12.48 -14.46 -10.73
N ASP A 159 -12.56 -14.27 -12.04
CA ASP A 159 -12.59 -15.35 -13.03
C ASP A 159 -11.17 -15.58 -13.53
N PHE A 160 -10.54 -16.61 -12.99
CA PHE A 160 -9.21 -17.05 -13.41
C PHE A 160 -9.32 -18.01 -14.59
N LEU A 161 -8.29 -18.04 -15.42
CA LEU A 161 -8.19 -19.04 -16.48
C LEU A 161 -8.33 -20.46 -15.91
N ARG A 162 -9.02 -21.33 -16.64
CA ARG A 162 -9.27 -22.71 -16.21
C ARG A 162 -7.97 -23.47 -16.09
N THR A 163 -7.73 -24.01 -14.90
CA THR A 163 -6.52 -24.81 -14.59
C THR A 163 -6.87 -25.94 -13.62
N GLY A 164 -5.97 -26.90 -13.49
CA GLY A 164 -6.11 -28.01 -12.56
C GLY A 164 -5.99 -27.58 -11.08
N GLU A 165 -6.36 -28.45 -10.18
CA GLU A 165 -6.44 -28.19 -8.74
C GLU A 165 -5.10 -27.75 -8.13
N ALA A 166 -3.99 -28.34 -8.55
CA ALA A 166 -2.66 -27.95 -8.08
C ALA A 166 -2.33 -26.49 -8.40
N SER A 167 -2.69 -26.02 -9.61
CA SER A 167 -2.53 -24.62 -10.00
C SER A 167 -3.46 -23.71 -9.21
N ARG A 168 -4.71 -24.10 -8.99
CA ARG A 168 -5.67 -23.35 -8.16
C ARG A 168 -5.16 -23.16 -6.73
N ARG A 169 -4.52 -24.16 -6.15
CA ARG A 169 -3.88 -24.05 -4.82
C ARG A 169 -2.75 -23.02 -4.84
N ARG A 170 -1.87 -23.09 -5.83
CA ARG A 170 -0.78 -22.10 -5.99
C ARG A 170 -1.28 -20.67 -6.17
N VAL A 171 -2.41 -20.48 -6.88
CA VAL A 171 -3.05 -19.16 -7.01
C VAL A 171 -3.52 -18.65 -5.65
N ALA A 172 -4.20 -19.50 -4.84
CA ALA A 172 -4.65 -19.13 -3.50
C ALA A 172 -3.48 -18.75 -2.57
N GLU A 173 -2.39 -19.52 -2.59
CA GLU A 173 -1.16 -19.24 -1.83
C GLU A 173 -0.50 -17.92 -2.29
N THR A 174 -0.48 -17.67 -3.60
CA THR A 174 0.06 -16.44 -4.16
C THR A 174 -0.77 -15.22 -3.75
N LEU A 175 -2.11 -15.32 -3.80
CA LEU A 175 -3.01 -14.28 -3.30
C LEU A 175 -2.79 -14.02 -1.81
N ALA A 176 -2.70 -15.07 -1.00
CA ALA A 176 -2.45 -14.95 0.44
C ALA A 176 -1.15 -14.19 0.72
N SER A 177 -0.08 -14.56 0.05
CA SER A 177 1.22 -13.89 0.19
C SER A 177 1.19 -12.44 -0.30
N ALA A 178 0.60 -12.18 -1.48
CA ALA A 178 0.57 -10.85 -2.09
C ALA A 178 -0.35 -9.86 -1.35
N THR A 179 -1.39 -10.37 -0.68
CA THR A 179 -2.34 -9.56 0.12
C THR A 179 -1.90 -9.35 1.56
N ALA A 180 -0.91 -10.08 2.05
CA ALA A 180 -0.43 -9.99 3.45
C ALA A 180 0.08 -8.58 3.83
N ILE A 181 0.54 -7.80 2.87
CA ILE A 181 1.01 -6.41 3.07
C ILE A 181 -0.12 -5.38 3.03
N ASP A 182 -1.36 -5.78 2.75
CA ASP A 182 -2.49 -4.85 2.70
C ASP A 182 -2.79 -4.31 4.10
N ARG A 183 -3.11 -3.01 4.17
CA ARG A 183 -3.50 -2.34 5.43
C ARG A 183 -4.94 -2.64 5.83
N ARG A 184 -5.72 -3.21 4.92
CA ARG A 184 -7.09 -3.67 5.19
C ARG A 184 -7.09 -5.18 5.31
N ARG A 185 -7.94 -5.71 6.16
CA ARG A 185 -8.14 -7.15 6.26
C ARG A 185 -8.71 -7.69 4.95
N ILE A 186 -8.10 -8.74 4.44
CA ILE A 186 -8.59 -9.48 3.28
C ILE A 186 -8.93 -10.91 3.73
N GLY A 187 -10.20 -11.27 3.57
CA GLY A 187 -10.69 -12.63 3.73
C GLY A 187 -10.65 -13.32 2.38
N LEU A 188 -9.82 -14.34 2.22
CA LEU A 188 -9.79 -15.20 1.04
C LEU A 188 -10.81 -16.32 1.27
N LEU A 189 -11.96 -16.26 0.58
CA LEU A 189 -13.07 -17.20 0.76
C LEU A 189 -12.88 -18.46 -0.07
N GLY A 190 -12.09 -18.36 -1.16
CA GLY A 190 -11.69 -19.52 -1.95
C GLY A 190 -12.50 -19.70 -3.24
N TRP A 191 -12.40 -20.89 -3.82
CA TRP A 191 -13.04 -21.22 -5.08
C TRP A 191 -14.52 -21.57 -4.89
N THR A 192 -15.38 -20.93 -5.67
CA THR A 192 -16.80 -21.26 -5.74
C THR A 192 -17.02 -22.56 -6.53
N ARG A 193 -18.24 -23.12 -6.43
CA ARG A 193 -18.64 -24.27 -7.26
C ARG A 193 -18.64 -23.95 -8.76
N GLY A 194 -18.86 -22.70 -9.12
CA GLY A 194 -18.81 -22.21 -10.51
C GLY A 194 -17.40 -22.01 -11.05
N GLY A 195 -16.37 -22.15 -10.22
CA GLY A 195 -14.97 -22.01 -10.62
C GLY A 195 -14.41 -20.60 -10.48
N LEU A 196 -15.17 -19.67 -9.93
CA LEU A 196 -14.72 -18.32 -9.61
C LEU A 196 -13.97 -18.32 -8.27
N TYR A 197 -13.06 -17.37 -8.07
CA TYR A 197 -12.40 -17.16 -6.78
C TYR A 197 -13.04 -15.98 -6.05
N GLU A 198 -13.44 -16.20 -4.81
CA GLU A 198 -14.10 -15.19 -4.00
C GLU A 198 -13.17 -14.68 -2.88
N MET A 199 -13.16 -13.37 -2.69
CA MET A 199 -12.48 -12.72 -1.57
C MET A 199 -13.27 -11.49 -1.10
N ARG A 200 -13.00 -11.05 0.12
CA ARG A 200 -13.59 -9.85 0.70
C ARG A 200 -12.52 -8.96 1.31
N ARG A 201 -12.49 -7.70 0.91
CA ARG A 201 -11.62 -6.69 1.49
C ARG A 201 -12.41 -5.74 2.39
N SER A 202 -11.95 -5.56 3.64
CA SER A 202 -12.65 -4.76 4.66
C SER A 202 -12.88 -3.32 4.21
N GLU A 203 -14.00 -2.74 4.64
CA GLU A 203 -14.28 -1.31 4.51
C GLU A 203 -13.36 -0.48 5.42
N ASP A 204 -13.04 -1.00 6.60
CA ASP A 204 -12.24 -0.34 7.61
C ASP A 204 -10.74 -0.62 7.42
N LEU A 205 -9.90 0.33 7.81
CA LEU A 205 -8.47 0.11 7.98
C LEU A 205 -8.23 -0.73 9.23
N ASP A 206 -7.33 -1.71 9.12
CA ASP A 206 -6.85 -2.44 10.30
C ASP A 206 -5.97 -1.50 11.12
N GLU A 207 -6.32 -1.25 12.37
CA GLU A 207 -5.50 -0.54 13.35
C GLU A 207 -4.36 -1.46 13.83
N ARG A 208 -3.30 -1.62 12.99
CA ARG A 208 -2.11 -2.40 13.36
C ARG A 208 -0.97 -1.49 13.81
#